data_30b39d6da54f35ff48d68ade2c8de687
#
_entry.id   30b39d6da54f35ff48d68ade2c8de687
#
_cell.length_a   1.000
_cell.length_b   1.000
_cell.length_c   1.000
_cell.angle_alpha   90.00
_cell.angle_beta   90.00
_cell.angle_gamma   90.00
#
_symmetry.space_group_name_H-M   'P 1'
#
loop_
_entity.id
_entity.type
_entity.pdbx_description
1 polymer ?
#
loop_
_entity_poly.entity_id
_entity_poly.type
_entity_poly.pdbx_seq_one_letter_code
_entity_poly.pdbx_strand_id
1 'polypeptide(L)'
;AETLEDAAPALSCDCPPLADRPEVVISDAGQGTGTTTWTCDNTYILEGYVFVNSGQTLTIEPGTVIKGATGAGADASAFIVANGGQVMAEALAECPIIFTYAADPLDGSVSYDTRGQWGGVIMLGDASTNFGGVAQIEGIPADNDRASYGGSNDGHSAGIMRYVSIRHG
;
A
#
# COMPACT_ATOMS: atom_id res chain seq x y z
N ALA A 1 -4.94 30.42 -30.34
CA ALA A 1 -3.95 29.98 -29.31
C ALA A 1 -4.49 28.68 -28.73
N GLU A 2 -3.98 27.54 -29.19
CA GLU A 2 -4.25 26.23 -28.59
C GLU A 2 -3.55 26.19 -27.24
N THR A 3 -4.31 26.03 -26.17
CA THR A 3 -3.80 25.67 -24.87
C THR A 3 -3.31 24.23 -24.97
N LEU A 4 -2.00 24.02 -24.87
CA LEU A 4 -1.44 22.69 -24.61
C LEU A 4 -2.04 22.22 -23.27
N GLU A 5 -2.96 21.27 -23.32
CA GLU A 5 -3.36 20.51 -22.14
C GLU A 5 -2.09 19.86 -21.60
N ASP A 6 -1.82 20.12 -20.35
CA ASP A 6 -0.72 19.52 -19.59
C ASP A 6 -1.06 18.03 -19.45
N ALA A 7 -0.70 17.26 -20.46
CA ALA A 7 -0.94 15.83 -20.46
C ALA A 7 -0.12 15.23 -19.30
N ALA A 8 -0.78 14.60 -18.34
CA ALA A 8 -0.11 13.85 -17.30
C ALA A 8 0.96 12.94 -17.93
N PRO A 9 2.16 12.84 -17.35
CA PRO A 9 3.22 12.02 -17.90
C PRO A 9 2.71 10.59 -18.11
N ALA A 10 2.98 10.04 -19.28
CA ALA A 10 2.62 8.66 -19.57
C ALA A 10 3.31 7.72 -18.57
N LEU A 11 2.57 6.77 -18.00
CA LEU A 11 3.14 5.74 -17.15
C LEU A 11 4.18 4.94 -17.95
N SER A 12 5.36 4.70 -17.37
CA SER A 12 6.43 3.93 -18.00
C SER A 12 6.84 2.75 -17.11
N CYS A 13 7.50 1.75 -17.70
CA CYS A 13 8.01 0.56 -17.06
C CYS A 13 9.53 0.44 -17.22
N ASP A 14 10.25 1.51 -17.03
CA ASP A 14 11.72 1.56 -17.13
C ASP A 14 12.37 1.25 -15.78
N CYS A 15 12.07 0.05 -15.25
CA CYS A 15 12.54 -0.36 -13.93
C CYS A 15 13.84 -1.18 -14.03
N PRO A 16 14.80 -1.01 -13.10
CA PRO A 16 15.95 -1.90 -13.00
C PRO A 16 15.52 -3.35 -12.71
N PRO A 17 16.35 -4.36 -13.06
CA PRO A 17 16.15 -5.73 -12.63
C PRO A 17 15.96 -5.80 -11.11
N LEU A 18 15.08 -6.67 -10.62
CA LEU A 18 14.74 -6.76 -9.20
C LEU A 18 15.97 -6.98 -8.30
N ALA A 19 16.93 -7.79 -8.77
CA ALA A 19 18.17 -8.09 -8.04
C ALA A 19 19.11 -6.88 -7.87
N ASP A 20 18.95 -5.85 -8.72
CA ASP A 20 19.78 -4.66 -8.71
C ASP A 20 19.15 -3.50 -7.91
N ARG A 21 17.91 -3.68 -7.44
CA ARG A 21 17.20 -2.65 -6.67
C ARG A 21 17.64 -2.66 -5.21
N PRO A 22 18.11 -1.52 -4.67
CA PRO A 22 18.38 -1.44 -3.24
C PRO A 22 17.09 -1.65 -2.42
N GLU A 23 17.23 -2.28 -1.26
CA GLU A 23 16.15 -2.40 -0.29
C GLU A 23 16.05 -1.13 0.55
N VAL A 24 14.83 -0.60 0.66
CA VAL A 24 14.50 0.55 1.51
C VAL A 24 13.55 0.08 2.60
N VAL A 25 14.02 0.06 3.83
CA VAL A 25 13.20 -0.32 4.98
C VAL A 25 12.30 0.85 5.38
N ILE A 26 11.02 0.57 5.51
CA ILE A 26 9.99 1.52 5.93
C ILE A 26 9.46 1.10 7.29
N SER A 27 9.74 1.91 8.31
CA SER A 27 9.16 1.82 9.65
C SER A 27 8.32 3.08 9.90
N ASP A 28 7.08 2.90 10.28
CA ASP A 28 6.11 4.01 10.41
C ASP A 28 6.42 4.95 11.58
N ALA A 29 6.73 4.41 12.76
CA ALA A 29 6.96 5.16 13.99
C ALA A 29 5.89 6.23 14.29
N GLY A 30 4.65 6.05 13.82
CA GLY A 30 3.54 6.99 14.00
C GLY A 30 3.48 8.13 12.98
N GLN A 31 4.49 8.28 12.13
CA GLN A 31 4.58 9.39 11.16
C GLN A 31 3.89 9.07 9.82
N GLY A 32 3.58 7.80 9.60
CA GLY A 32 3.08 7.34 8.31
C GLY A 32 4.12 7.41 7.19
N THR A 33 3.68 7.16 5.96
CA THR A 33 4.57 7.24 4.78
C THR A 33 4.97 8.66 4.41
N GLY A 34 4.23 9.66 4.88
CA GLY A 34 4.30 11.02 4.33
C GLY A 34 3.60 11.11 2.96
N THR A 35 3.55 12.33 2.42
CA THR A 35 3.16 12.56 1.03
C THR A 35 4.42 12.43 0.17
N THR A 36 4.55 11.30 -0.52
CA THR A 36 5.78 10.94 -1.25
C THR A 36 5.47 9.98 -2.40
N THR A 37 6.49 9.66 -3.19
CA THR A 37 6.42 8.68 -4.27
C THR A 37 7.39 7.53 -4.01
N TRP A 38 6.89 6.29 -4.12
CA TRP A 38 7.72 5.10 -4.17
C TRP A 38 7.94 4.69 -5.62
N THR A 39 9.20 4.57 -5.99
CA THR A 39 9.63 4.30 -7.37
C THR A 39 10.07 2.85 -7.53
N CYS A 40 10.03 2.34 -8.74
CA CYS A 40 10.49 0.98 -9.02
C CYS A 40 12.02 0.80 -9.01
N ASP A 41 12.78 1.87 -8.77
CA ASP A 41 14.24 1.79 -8.56
C ASP A 41 14.62 1.07 -7.27
N ASN A 42 13.65 0.94 -6.35
CA ASN A 42 13.86 0.32 -5.04
C ASN A 42 12.89 -0.85 -4.81
N THR A 43 13.26 -1.71 -3.87
CA THR A 43 12.35 -2.66 -3.22
C THR A 43 12.08 -2.15 -1.81
N TYR A 44 10.81 -1.94 -1.46
CA TYR A 44 10.40 -1.42 -0.15
C TYR A 44 10.09 -2.58 0.79
N ILE A 45 10.71 -2.57 1.97
CA ILE A 45 10.47 -3.57 3.03
C ILE A 45 9.69 -2.90 4.16
N LEU A 46 8.46 -3.36 4.40
CA LEU A 46 7.62 -2.84 5.46
C LEU A 46 7.93 -3.56 6.77
N GLU A 47 8.30 -2.84 7.81
CA GLU A 47 8.45 -3.36 9.17
C GLU A 47 7.29 -2.90 10.05
N GLY A 48 6.46 -3.86 10.47
CA GLY A 48 5.26 -3.58 11.25
C GLY A 48 4.14 -2.94 10.41
N TYR A 49 3.22 -2.28 11.08
CA TYR A 49 2.11 -1.56 10.43
C TYR A 49 2.60 -0.24 9.85
N VAL A 50 2.56 -0.12 8.52
CA VAL A 50 2.93 1.10 7.81
C VAL A 50 1.68 1.78 7.29
N PHE A 51 1.41 2.98 7.79
CA PHE A 51 0.22 3.75 7.46
C PHE A 51 0.50 4.84 6.44
N VAL A 52 -0.44 5.06 5.53
CA VAL A 52 -0.61 6.36 4.87
C VAL A 52 -1.58 7.13 5.76
N ASN A 53 -1.07 8.09 6.54
CA ASN A 53 -1.87 8.81 7.52
C ASN A 53 -2.91 9.74 6.87
N SER A 54 -3.92 10.14 7.63
CA SER A 54 -4.88 11.16 7.19
C SER A 54 -4.17 12.41 6.66
N GLY A 55 -4.58 12.89 5.50
CA GLY A 55 -3.98 14.03 4.80
C GLY A 55 -2.69 13.72 4.02
N GLN A 56 -2.19 12.48 4.08
CA GLN A 56 -1.05 12.04 3.27
C GLN A 56 -1.52 11.37 1.97
N THR A 57 -0.70 11.50 0.93
CA THR A 57 -0.89 10.80 -0.34
C THR A 57 0.39 10.07 -0.71
N LEU A 58 0.33 8.75 -0.77
CA LEU A 58 1.40 7.93 -1.30
C LEU A 58 1.15 7.61 -2.76
N THR A 59 2.06 8.02 -3.63
CA THR A 59 2.07 7.58 -5.04
C THR A 59 3.01 6.39 -5.18
N ILE A 60 2.57 5.35 -5.89
CA ILE A 60 3.38 4.16 -6.17
C ILE A 60 3.48 4.00 -7.67
N GLU A 61 4.69 4.06 -8.21
CA GLU A 61 4.94 3.94 -9.65
C GLU A 61 4.78 2.50 -10.16
N PRO A 62 4.46 2.31 -11.47
CA PRO A 62 4.44 0.99 -12.09
C PRO A 62 5.70 0.19 -11.83
N GLY A 63 5.56 -1.12 -11.61
CA GLY A 63 6.67 -2.04 -11.39
C GLY A 63 7.32 -1.98 -10.01
N THR A 64 6.84 -1.13 -9.11
CA THR A 64 7.33 -1.07 -7.72
C THR A 64 6.99 -2.36 -6.98
N VAL A 65 7.96 -2.84 -6.20
CA VAL A 65 7.81 -4.03 -5.34
C VAL A 65 7.84 -3.61 -3.88
N ILE A 66 6.82 -4.01 -3.14
CA ILE A 66 6.65 -3.76 -1.71
C ILE A 66 6.52 -5.11 -1.00
N LYS A 67 7.33 -5.35 0.01
CA LYS A 67 7.39 -6.60 0.75
C LYS A 67 7.14 -6.37 2.23
N GLY A 68 6.20 -7.11 2.81
CA GLY A 68 6.01 -7.14 4.25
C GLY A 68 7.05 -8.01 4.93
N ALA A 69 7.75 -7.49 5.94
CA ALA A 69 8.63 -8.28 6.79
C ALA A 69 7.84 -9.38 7.48
N THR A 70 8.49 -10.52 7.71
CA THR A 70 7.86 -11.67 8.36
C THR A 70 7.49 -11.33 9.80
N GLY A 71 6.28 -11.69 10.18
CA GLY A 71 5.77 -11.50 11.54
C GLY A 71 4.31 -11.94 11.63
N ALA A 72 3.83 -12.16 12.84
CA ALA A 72 2.45 -12.55 13.10
C ALA A 72 1.91 -11.83 14.34
N GLY A 73 0.60 -11.67 14.44
CA GLY A 73 -0.03 -10.96 15.55
C GLY A 73 0.47 -9.51 15.65
N ALA A 74 0.99 -9.09 16.79
CA ALA A 74 1.48 -7.73 17.02
C ALA A 74 2.72 -7.36 16.19
N ASP A 75 3.46 -8.38 15.71
CA ASP A 75 4.66 -8.20 14.91
C ASP A 75 4.37 -8.33 13.39
N ALA A 76 3.12 -8.46 13.00
CA ALA A 76 2.74 -8.54 11.59
C ALA A 76 3.04 -7.22 10.87
N SER A 77 3.55 -7.32 9.66
CA SER A 77 3.69 -6.18 8.77
C SER A 77 2.45 -6.05 7.89
N ALA A 78 1.94 -4.83 7.73
CA ALA A 78 0.82 -4.54 6.85
C ALA A 78 0.96 -3.14 6.24
N PHE A 79 0.42 -2.98 5.02
CA PHE A 79 0.26 -1.68 4.40
C PHE A 79 -1.17 -1.18 4.65
N ILE A 80 -1.32 -0.02 5.26
CA ILE A 80 -2.62 0.46 5.72
C ILE A 80 -2.83 1.90 5.25
N VAL A 81 -3.89 2.13 4.50
CA VAL A 81 -4.36 3.49 4.20
C VAL A 81 -5.37 3.87 5.27
N ALA A 82 -4.98 4.78 6.17
CA ALA A 82 -5.83 5.27 7.23
C ALA A 82 -7.01 6.09 6.68
N ASN A 83 -8.07 6.22 7.45
CA ASN A 83 -9.17 7.10 7.09
C ASN A 83 -8.66 8.52 6.83
N GLY A 84 -8.93 9.05 5.63
CA GLY A 84 -8.41 10.35 5.16
C GLY A 84 -7.03 10.32 4.52
N GLY A 85 -6.33 9.16 4.51
CA GLY A 85 -5.14 8.93 3.69
C GLY A 85 -5.51 8.52 2.26
N GLN A 86 -4.56 8.62 1.34
CA GLN A 86 -4.75 8.21 -0.06
C GLN A 86 -3.55 7.45 -0.61
N VAL A 87 -3.82 6.41 -1.40
CA VAL A 87 -2.82 5.73 -2.21
C VAL A 87 -3.13 5.87 -3.70
N MET A 88 -2.16 6.30 -4.48
CA MET A 88 -2.23 6.43 -5.93
C MET A 88 -1.31 5.37 -6.54
N ALA A 89 -1.86 4.16 -6.75
CA ALA A 89 -1.14 2.98 -7.23
C ALA A 89 -1.67 2.59 -8.59
N GLU A 90 -1.35 3.37 -9.61
CA GLU A 90 -1.73 3.12 -10.98
C GLU A 90 -0.56 2.53 -11.76
N ALA A 91 -0.70 1.30 -12.20
CA ALA A 91 0.32 0.58 -12.95
C ALA A 91 -0.17 0.18 -14.34
N LEU A 92 0.65 -0.61 -15.03
CA LEU A 92 0.39 -1.16 -16.36
C LEU A 92 0.28 -2.68 -16.28
N ALA A 93 -0.44 -3.30 -17.21
CA ALA A 93 -0.61 -4.75 -17.23
C ALA A 93 0.73 -5.50 -17.34
N GLU A 94 1.66 -4.95 -18.12
CA GLU A 94 3.02 -5.46 -18.33
C GLU A 94 3.99 -5.08 -17.19
N CYS A 95 3.58 -4.19 -16.30
CA CYS A 95 4.40 -3.63 -15.23
C CYS A 95 3.60 -3.42 -13.93
N PRO A 96 3.05 -4.49 -13.33
CA PRO A 96 2.21 -4.36 -12.16
C PRO A 96 3.00 -3.91 -10.93
N ILE A 97 2.33 -3.20 -10.02
CA ILE A 97 2.81 -3.01 -8.66
C ILE A 97 2.58 -4.32 -7.90
N ILE A 98 3.57 -4.77 -7.14
CA ILE A 98 3.50 -6.04 -6.41
C ILE A 98 3.65 -5.81 -4.92
N PHE A 99 2.66 -6.26 -4.16
CA PHE A 99 2.72 -6.41 -2.71
C PHE A 99 2.85 -7.89 -2.38
N THR A 100 3.88 -8.27 -1.62
CA THR A 100 4.14 -9.66 -1.20
C THR A 100 4.85 -9.69 0.15
N TYR A 101 5.32 -10.85 0.60
CA TYR A 101 6.12 -10.97 1.82
C TYR A 101 7.63 -10.98 1.53
N ALA A 102 8.44 -10.70 2.54
CA ALA A 102 9.88 -10.45 2.39
C ALA A 102 10.64 -11.61 1.72
N ALA A 103 10.28 -12.87 2.03
CA ALA A 103 10.99 -14.04 1.51
C ALA A 103 10.50 -14.51 0.13
N ASP A 104 9.52 -13.83 -0.49
CA ASP A 104 9.09 -14.15 -1.86
C ASP A 104 10.16 -13.67 -2.86
N PRO A 105 10.85 -14.57 -3.59
CA PRO A 105 11.86 -14.19 -4.58
C PRO A 105 11.25 -13.64 -5.87
N LEU A 106 9.93 -13.74 -6.05
CA LEU A 106 9.19 -13.34 -7.25
C LEU A 106 9.60 -14.09 -8.53
N ASP A 107 10.14 -15.28 -8.39
CA ASP A 107 10.56 -16.17 -9.49
C ASP A 107 9.55 -17.29 -9.81
N GLY A 108 8.40 -17.27 -9.13
CA GLY A 108 7.34 -18.27 -9.29
C GLY A 108 7.55 -19.56 -8.49
N SER A 109 8.60 -19.64 -7.65
CA SER A 109 8.88 -20.81 -6.82
C SER A 109 7.95 -20.94 -5.60
N VAL A 110 7.36 -19.82 -5.16
CA VAL A 110 6.40 -19.83 -4.05
C VAL A 110 5.06 -20.37 -4.51
N SER A 111 4.54 -21.37 -3.78
CA SER A 111 3.21 -21.92 -4.07
C SER A 111 2.13 -20.83 -3.93
N TYR A 112 1.17 -20.81 -4.86
CA TYR A 112 0.03 -19.89 -4.81
C TYR A 112 -0.88 -20.14 -3.59
N ASP A 113 -0.80 -21.32 -2.94
CA ASP A 113 -1.53 -21.62 -1.71
C ASP A 113 -0.86 -21.03 -0.46
N THR A 114 0.35 -20.49 -0.58
CA THR A 114 1.06 -19.82 0.52
C THR A 114 0.28 -18.56 0.93
N ARG A 115 -0.11 -18.47 2.20
CA ARG A 115 -0.92 -17.38 2.76
C ARG A 115 -0.51 -17.11 4.21
N GLY A 116 -0.98 -15.98 4.77
CA GLY A 116 -0.71 -15.61 6.16
C GLY A 116 0.76 -15.27 6.43
N GLN A 117 1.51 -14.86 5.40
CA GLN A 117 2.93 -14.52 5.52
C GLN A 117 3.15 -13.08 5.98
N TRP A 118 2.16 -12.23 5.81
CA TRP A 118 2.14 -10.82 6.22
C TRP A 118 0.68 -10.34 6.33
N GLY A 119 0.45 -9.14 6.87
CA GLY A 119 -0.89 -8.61 7.14
C GLY A 119 -1.64 -8.07 5.93
N GLY A 120 -1.03 -8.08 4.74
CA GLY A 120 -1.70 -7.64 3.51
C GLY A 120 -1.88 -6.13 3.40
N VAL A 121 -2.85 -5.75 2.58
CA VAL A 121 -3.21 -4.35 2.29
C VAL A 121 -4.59 -4.06 2.87
N ILE A 122 -4.70 -2.97 3.62
CA ILE A 122 -5.93 -2.53 4.27
C ILE A 122 -6.20 -1.09 3.83
N MET A 123 -7.46 -0.80 3.43
CA MET A 123 -7.88 0.54 3.08
C MET A 123 -9.09 0.92 3.93
N LEU A 124 -8.93 1.96 4.75
CA LEU A 124 -9.95 2.45 5.67
C LEU A 124 -10.62 3.69 5.10
N GLY A 125 -11.94 3.77 5.23
CA GLY A 125 -12.74 4.83 4.64
C GLY A 125 -13.60 5.59 5.64
N ASP A 126 -14.16 6.72 5.20
CA ASP A 126 -15.05 7.61 5.97
C ASP A 126 -16.52 7.47 5.58
N ALA A 127 -16.86 6.47 4.76
CA ALA A 127 -18.23 6.24 4.35
C ALA A 127 -19.09 5.70 5.51
N SER A 128 -20.41 5.90 5.40
CA SER A 128 -21.37 5.36 6.37
C SER A 128 -21.35 3.84 6.41
N THR A 129 -21.46 3.28 7.61
CA THR A 129 -21.50 1.85 7.85
C THR A 129 -22.90 1.39 8.19
N ASN A 130 -23.21 0.10 8.01
CA ASN A 130 -24.51 -0.48 8.30
C ASN A 130 -24.89 -0.48 9.79
N PHE A 131 -23.91 -0.35 10.69
CA PHE A 131 -24.17 -0.22 12.15
C PHE A 131 -24.17 1.23 12.62
N GLY A 132 -23.84 2.19 11.75
CA GLY A 132 -23.73 3.62 12.05
C GLY A 132 -22.47 3.97 12.86
N GLY A 133 -21.85 5.12 12.54
CA GLY A 133 -20.69 5.64 13.26
C GLY A 133 -19.35 5.01 12.87
N VAL A 134 -18.37 5.20 13.75
CA VAL A 134 -16.98 4.79 13.57
C VAL A 134 -16.72 3.50 14.32
N ALA A 135 -15.97 2.60 13.70
CA ALA A 135 -15.46 1.36 14.30
C ALA A 135 -13.96 1.25 14.08
N GLN A 136 -13.36 0.25 14.69
CA GLN A 136 -11.95 -0.06 14.54
C GLN A 136 -11.78 -1.42 13.89
N ILE A 137 -10.80 -1.55 13.01
CA ILE A 137 -10.50 -2.82 12.37
C ILE A 137 -9.91 -3.80 13.38
N GLU A 138 -10.30 -5.07 13.30
CA GLU A 138 -9.72 -6.14 14.10
C GLU A 138 -8.26 -6.42 13.73
N GLY A 139 -7.50 -6.94 14.71
CA GLY A 139 -6.11 -7.34 14.51
C GLY A 139 -5.09 -6.20 14.70
N ILE A 140 -5.53 -4.96 14.82
CA ILE A 140 -4.68 -3.81 15.17
C ILE A 140 -5.00 -3.40 16.61
N PRO A 141 -3.99 -3.08 17.46
CA PRO A 141 -4.23 -2.66 18.84
C PRO A 141 -5.25 -1.53 18.93
N ALA A 142 -6.15 -1.61 19.91
CA ALA A 142 -7.30 -0.71 20.05
C ALA A 142 -6.90 0.73 20.43
N ASP A 143 -5.69 0.95 20.87
CA ASP A 143 -5.12 2.27 21.16
C ASP A 143 -4.54 2.97 19.90
N ASN A 144 -4.54 2.29 18.75
CA ASN A 144 -4.14 2.89 17.49
C ASN A 144 -5.37 3.50 16.78
N ASP A 145 -5.61 4.78 17.02
CA ASP A 145 -6.73 5.55 16.46
C ASP A 145 -6.71 5.62 14.91
N ARG A 146 -5.56 5.41 14.29
CA ARG A 146 -5.40 5.34 12.81
C ARG A 146 -6.04 4.09 12.19
N ALA A 147 -6.41 3.10 13.01
CA ALA A 147 -7.09 1.89 12.57
C ALA A 147 -8.62 2.03 12.53
N SER A 148 -9.14 3.23 12.67
CA SER A 148 -10.57 3.53 12.65
C SER A 148 -11.10 3.66 11.22
N TYR A 149 -12.34 3.21 11.00
CA TYR A 149 -13.07 3.34 9.74
C TYR A 149 -14.53 3.69 9.99
N GLY A 150 -15.21 4.15 8.94
CA GLY A 150 -16.59 4.59 9.00
C GLY A 150 -16.70 6.07 9.35
N GLY A 151 -17.82 6.64 8.99
CA GLY A 151 -18.13 8.06 9.16
C GLY A 151 -19.44 8.40 8.49
N SER A 152 -19.47 9.50 7.74
CA SER A 152 -20.67 10.00 7.06
C SER A 152 -20.41 10.53 5.65
N ASN A 153 -19.20 10.36 5.12
CA ASN A 153 -18.85 10.82 3.80
C ASN A 153 -18.86 9.68 2.79
N ASP A 154 -20.03 9.40 2.21
CA ASP A 154 -20.19 8.32 1.22
C ASP A 154 -19.48 8.61 -0.12
N GLY A 155 -19.01 9.82 -0.33
CA GLY A 155 -18.15 10.20 -1.45
C GLY A 155 -16.65 10.08 -1.17
N HIS A 156 -16.25 9.58 -0.01
CA HIS A 156 -14.85 9.40 0.36
C HIS A 156 -14.14 8.46 -0.62
N SER A 157 -12.87 8.80 -0.93
CA SER A 157 -11.98 7.96 -1.73
C SER A 157 -10.65 7.77 -1.01
N ALA A 158 -10.24 6.54 -0.83
CA ALA A 158 -8.91 6.19 -0.31
C ALA A 158 -7.82 6.13 -1.42
N GLY A 159 -8.17 6.49 -2.65
CA GLY A 159 -7.25 6.55 -3.78
C GLY A 159 -7.60 5.58 -4.91
N ILE A 160 -6.60 5.16 -5.65
CA ILE A 160 -6.72 4.29 -6.84
C ILE A 160 -5.75 3.13 -6.73
N MET A 161 -6.23 1.93 -7.06
CA MET A 161 -5.38 0.75 -7.28
C MET A 161 -5.73 0.13 -8.64
N ARG A 162 -4.76 0.11 -9.56
CA ARG A 162 -4.91 -0.45 -10.90
C ARG A 162 -3.68 -1.26 -11.28
N TYR A 163 -3.88 -2.49 -11.78
CA TYR A 163 -2.81 -3.45 -12.06
C TYR A 163 -1.88 -3.66 -10.86
N VAL A 164 -2.48 -3.88 -9.71
CA VAL A 164 -1.81 -4.18 -8.45
C VAL A 164 -2.00 -5.66 -8.13
N SER A 165 -0.92 -6.36 -7.83
CA SER A 165 -0.92 -7.76 -7.39
C SER A 165 -0.63 -7.82 -5.90
N ILE A 166 -1.56 -8.35 -5.11
CA ILE A 166 -1.40 -8.55 -3.66
C ILE A 166 -1.34 -10.05 -3.41
N ARG A 167 -0.24 -10.52 -2.79
CA ARG A 167 0.08 -11.93 -2.66
C ARG A 167 0.36 -12.32 -1.22
N HIS A 168 0.01 -13.53 -0.86
CA HIS A 168 0.45 -14.24 0.35
C HIS A 168 0.08 -13.56 1.70
N GLY A 169 -0.91 -12.64 1.67
CA GLY A 169 -1.49 -12.05 2.87
C GLY A 169 -2.41 -13.01 3.64
#